data_3a96a446462f44f69b529ef699a9713a
#
_entry.id   3a96a446462f44f69b529ef699a9713a
#
_cell.length_a   1.000
_cell.length_b   1.000
_cell.length_c   1.000
_cell.angle_alpha   90.00
_cell.angle_beta   90.00
_cell.angle_gamma   90.00
#
_symmetry.space_group_name_H-M   'P 1'
#
loop_
_entity.id
_entity.type
_entity.pdbx_description
1 polymer ?
#
loop_
_entity_poly.entity_id
_entity_poly.type
_entity_poly.pdbx_seq_one_letter_code
_entity_poly.pdbx_strand_id
1 'polypeptide(L)'
;MPSTNPRNYDATPPRKVAFLGLGVMGYPMAGHLALAGHSVTVFNRTASKAQAWCAEYGHTSGPHQAATPRLAAQGADIVFCCVGNDEDLRSVTLGADGAFAGMAPGSIFVDHTTASAEVARELYAAAKALGLQFIDAPVSGGQAGAQNGLLTVMCGGDLPAFDAVQPAAMAF
;
A
#
# COMPACT_ATOMS: atom_id res chain seq x y z
N MET A 1 -1.26 18.86 1.26
CA MET A 1 -0.82 17.53 0.84
C MET A 1 -0.89 17.40 -0.66
N PRO A 2 0.02 16.66 -1.28
CA PRO A 2 -0.02 16.45 -2.73
C PRO A 2 -1.22 15.57 -3.09
N SER A 3 -2.24 16.20 -3.66
CA SER A 3 -3.46 15.50 -4.06
C SER A 3 -3.27 14.68 -5.33
N THR A 4 -4.17 13.73 -5.54
CA THR A 4 -4.24 12.90 -6.74
C THR A 4 -4.93 13.67 -7.85
N ASN A 5 -4.34 13.70 -9.03
CA ASN A 5 -5.00 14.19 -10.24
C ASN A 5 -5.79 13.02 -10.86
N PRO A 6 -7.13 13.09 -10.88
CA PRO A 6 -7.94 12.02 -11.45
C PRO A 6 -7.59 11.72 -12.91
N ARG A 7 -7.62 10.44 -13.26
CA ARG A 7 -7.42 10.00 -14.65
C ARG A 7 -8.43 8.90 -14.99
N ASN A 8 -8.43 8.43 -16.20
CA ASN A 8 -9.21 7.27 -16.58
C ASN A 8 -8.50 6.01 -16.06
N TYR A 9 -9.24 5.18 -15.32
CA TYR A 9 -8.76 3.90 -14.79
C TYR A 9 -9.39 2.77 -15.59
N ASP A 10 -8.60 1.73 -15.86
CA ASP A 10 -9.10 0.50 -16.43
C ASP A 10 -10.06 -0.16 -15.44
N ALA A 11 -11.16 -0.70 -15.93
CA ALA A 11 -12.11 -1.42 -15.11
C ALA A 11 -11.45 -2.65 -14.49
N THR A 12 -11.44 -2.73 -13.16
CA THR A 12 -10.94 -3.88 -12.41
C THR A 12 -11.94 -4.26 -11.33
N PRO A 13 -11.99 -5.54 -10.91
CA PRO A 13 -12.81 -5.92 -9.77
C PRO A 13 -12.40 -5.14 -8.53
N PRO A 14 -13.35 -4.54 -7.77
CA PRO A 14 -13.03 -3.87 -6.52
C PRO A 14 -12.37 -4.81 -5.52
N ARG A 15 -11.30 -4.32 -4.86
CA ARG A 15 -10.57 -5.06 -3.84
C ARG A 15 -10.59 -4.32 -2.53
N LYS A 16 -10.49 -5.05 -1.42
CA LYS A 16 -10.18 -4.46 -0.13
C LYS A 16 -8.67 -4.33 -0.02
N VAL A 17 -8.18 -3.11 0.09
CA VAL A 17 -6.75 -2.82 0.18
C VAL A 17 -6.45 -1.94 1.38
N ALA A 18 -5.24 -2.05 1.87
CA ALA A 18 -4.69 -1.10 2.84
C ALA A 18 -3.54 -0.33 2.22
N PHE A 19 -3.31 0.90 2.67
CA PHE A 19 -2.15 1.68 2.29
C PHE A 19 -1.47 2.26 3.55
N LEU A 20 -0.21 1.89 3.75
CA LEU A 20 0.60 2.28 4.90
C LEU A 20 1.61 3.34 4.46
N GLY A 21 1.51 4.53 5.07
CA GLY A 21 2.39 5.65 4.76
C GLY A 21 1.78 6.62 3.76
N LEU A 22 1.49 7.84 4.24
CA LEU A 22 0.85 8.91 3.47
C LEU A 22 1.78 10.12 3.31
N GLY A 23 3.00 9.84 2.88
CA GLY A 23 3.94 10.87 2.48
C GLY A 23 3.63 11.44 1.10
N VAL A 24 4.59 12.16 0.51
CA VAL A 24 4.42 12.80 -0.82
C VAL A 24 4.14 11.79 -1.95
N MET A 25 4.59 10.55 -1.78
CA MET A 25 4.33 9.46 -2.73
C MET A 25 3.06 8.68 -2.35
N GLY A 26 2.97 8.21 -1.10
CA GLY A 26 1.88 7.34 -0.65
C GLY A 26 0.51 7.99 -0.65
N TYR A 27 0.42 9.26 -0.31
CA TYR A 27 -0.86 9.97 -0.28
C TYR A 27 -1.59 9.95 -1.64
N PRO A 28 -0.96 10.38 -2.75
CA PRO A 28 -1.61 10.31 -4.06
C PRO A 28 -1.76 8.87 -4.58
N MET A 29 -0.83 7.97 -4.28
CA MET A 29 -0.95 6.56 -4.68
C MET A 29 -2.20 5.91 -4.07
N ALA A 30 -2.42 6.08 -2.77
CA ALA A 30 -3.63 5.62 -2.09
C ALA A 30 -4.89 6.28 -2.67
N GLY A 31 -4.82 7.56 -3.04
CA GLY A 31 -5.90 8.29 -3.69
C GLY A 31 -6.29 7.68 -5.03
N HIS A 32 -5.33 7.29 -5.86
CA HIS A 32 -5.60 6.60 -7.12
C HIS A 32 -6.33 5.26 -6.92
N LEU A 33 -5.94 4.49 -5.89
CA LEU A 33 -6.64 3.24 -5.56
C LEU A 33 -8.12 3.50 -5.20
N ALA A 34 -8.39 4.53 -4.40
CA ALA A 34 -9.76 4.90 -4.04
C ALA A 34 -10.56 5.36 -5.26
N LEU A 35 -9.98 6.21 -6.12
CA LEU A 35 -10.62 6.71 -7.34
C LEU A 35 -10.84 5.60 -8.38
N ALA A 36 -9.99 4.58 -8.38
CA ALA A 36 -10.17 3.39 -9.23
C ALA A 36 -11.27 2.43 -8.75
N GLY A 37 -11.87 2.71 -7.58
CA GLY A 37 -13.02 1.95 -7.06
C GLY A 37 -12.68 0.91 -5.99
N HIS A 38 -11.44 0.86 -5.52
CA HIS A 38 -11.07 -0.05 -4.42
C HIS A 38 -11.50 0.51 -3.06
N SER A 39 -11.79 -0.39 -2.11
CA SER A 39 -12.02 -0.02 -0.71
C SER A 39 -10.66 0.10 -0.02
N VAL A 40 -10.28 1.32 0.34
CA VAL A 40 -8.94 1.64 0.87
C VAL A 40 -9.01 2.00 2.34
N THR A 41 -8.29 1.28 3.18
CA THR A 41 -8.04 1.66 4.58
C THR A 41 -6.61 2.15 4.69
N VAL A 42 -6.42 3.35 5.22
CA VAL A 42 -5.09 3.96 5.34
C VAL A 42 -4.58 3.95 6.77
N PHE A 43 -3.27 3.89 6.90
CA PHE A 43 -2.55 4.16 8.15
C PHE A 43 -1.41 5.13 7.88
N ASN A 44 -1.21 6.08 8.78
CA ASN A 44 -0.03 6.91 8.80
C ASN A 44 0.39 7.18 10.25
N ARG A 45 1.69 7.15 10.52
CA ARG A 45 2.23 7.44 11.87
C ARG A 45 1.72 8.78 12.41
N THR A 46 1.63 9.80 11.56
CA THR A 46 0.98 11.08 11.91
C THR A 46 -0.50 11.00 11.55
N ALA A 47 -1.36 10.84 12.55
CA ALA A 47 -2.79 10.60 12.37
C ALA A 47 -3.51 11.71 11.58
N SER A 48 -3.08 12.97 11.69
CA SER A 48 -3.67 14.09 10.96
C SER A 48 -3.59 13.93 9.43
N LYS A 49 -2.56 13.25 8.93
CA LYS A 49 -2.45 12.95 7.50
C LYS A 49 -3.48 11.92 7.04
N ALA A 50 -3.73 10.90 7.85
CA ALA A 50 -4.79 9.93 7.57
C ALA A 50 -6.17 10.58 7.61
N GLN A 51 -6.41 11.47 8.57
CA GLN A 51 -7.66 12.25 8.64
C GLN A 51 -7.87 13.13 7.41
N ALA A 52 -6.83 13.83 6.96
CA ALA A 52 -6.88 14.65 5.75
C ALA A 52 -7.18 13.81 4.51
N TRP A 53 -6.54 12.65 4.39
CA TRP A 53 -6.79 11.71 3.30
C TRP A 53 -8.24 11.22 3.29
N CYS A 54 -8.77 10.85 4.46
CA CYS A 54 -10.16 10.42 4.60
C CYS A 54 -11.16 11.54 4.27
N ALA A 55 -10.84 12.78 4.62
CA ALA A 55 -11.68 13.93 4.24
C ALA A 55 -11.73 14.13 2.72
N GLU A 56 -10.63 13.86 2.03
CA GLU A 56 -10.54 14.02 0.57
C GLU A 56 -11.16 12.85 -0.20
N TYR A 57 -10.91 11.60 0.22
CA TYR A 57 -11.31 10.38 -0.51
C TYR A 57 -12.37 9.53 0.18
N GLY A 58 -12.73 9.85 1.42
CA GLY A 58 -13.56 9.02 2.27
C GLY A 58 -15.02 8.81 1.83
N HIS A 59 -15.47 9.54 0.83
CA HIS A 59 -16.81 9.39 0.26
C HIS A 59 -16.91 8.22 -0.74
N THR A 60 -15.79 7.55 -1.04
CA THR A 60 -15.77 6.52 -2.07
C THR A 60 -16.22 5.14 -1.58
N SER A 61 -15.92 4.71 -0.36
CA SER A 61 -16.53 3.51 0.31
C SER A 61 -15.83 3.10 1.63
N GLY A 62 -16.57 2.76 2.68
CA GLY A 62 -16.14 2.01 3.88
C GLY A 62 -15.25 2.74 4.89
N PRO A 63 -14.74 2.08 5.93
CA PRO A 63 -13.84 2.66 6.91
C PRO A 63 -12.47 2.94 6.27
N HIS A 64 -11.94 4.15 6.47
CA HIS A 64 -10.87 4.67 5.64
C HIS A 64 -9.56 4.88 6.38
N GLN A 65 -9.55 4.86 7.72
CA GLN A 65 -8.32 4.94 8.51
C GLN A 65 -8.32 3.95 9.66
N ALA A 66 -7.13 3.53 10.07
CA ALA A 66 -6.92 2.65 11.21
C ALA A 66 -5.84 3.22 12.13
N ALA A 67 -5.90 2.86 13.41
CA ALA A 67 -4.96 3.35 14.42
C ALA A 67 -3.59 2.65 14.38
N THR A 68 -3.53 1.46 13.78
CA THR A 68 -2.29 0.67 13.65
C THR A 68 -2.19 0.04 12.26
N PRO A 69 -0.98 -0.31 11.81
CA PRO A 69 -0.81 -1.07 10.57
C PRO A 69 -1.56 -2.41 10.60
N ARG A 70 -1.57 -3.09 11.73
CA ARG A 70 -2.32 -4.33 11.94
C ARG A 70 -3.81 -4.15 11.66
N LEU A 71 -4.42 -3.12 12.22
CA LEU A 71 -5.86 -2.85 12.02
C LEU A 71 -6.16 -2.44 10.58
N ALA A 72 -5.26 -1.68 9.94
CA ALA A 72 -5.41 -1.32 8.53
C ALA A 72 -5.38 -2.56 7.63
N ALA A 73 -4.51 -3.51 7.94
CA ALA A 73 -4.32 -4.73 7.15
C ALA A 73 -5.43 -5.78 7.35
N GLN A 74 -6.21 -5.69 8.43
CA GLN A 74 -7.27 -6.66 8.71
C GLN A 74 -8.31 -6.71 7.58
N GLY A 75 -8.50 -7.91 7.01
CA GLY A 75 -9.46 -8.11 5.92
C GLY A 75 -9.02 -7.59 4.56
N ALA A 76 -7.82 -7.03 4.46
CA ALA A 76 -7.28 -6.58 3.18
C ALA A 76 -6.77 -7.75 2.35
N ASP A 77 -7.07 -7.75 1.06
CA ASP A 77 -6.50 -8.70 0.10
C ASP A 77 -5.06 -8.34 -0.24
N ILE A 78 -4.79 -7.03 -0.33
CA ILE A 78 -3.50 -6.46 -0.67
C ILE A 78 -3.20 -5.31 0.28
N VAL A 79 -1.99 -5.30 0.84
CA VAL A 79 -1.47 -4.21 1.67
C VAL A 79 -0.33 -3.53 0.94
N PHE A 80 -0.53 -2.28 0.55
CA PHE A 80 0.50 -1.44 -0.07
C PHE A 80 1.21 -0.63 1.01
N CYS A 81 2.50 -0.39 0.83
CA CYS A 81 3.31 0.37 1.76
C CYS A 81 4.28 1.29 1.04
N CYS A 82 4.39 2.54 1.49
CA CYS A 82 5.41 3.48 1.06
C CYS A 82 5.81 4.37 2.24
N VAL A 83 6.90 4.03 2.89
CA VAL A 83 7.43 4.73 4.08
C VAL A 83 8.84 5.25 3.83
N GLY A 84 9.53 5.76 4.85
CA GLY A 84 10.73 6.56 4.66
C GLY A 84 12.04 5.79 4.52
N ASN A 85 12.18 4.63 5.18
CA ASN A 85 13.43 3.87 5.26
C ASN A 85 13.20 2.45 5.80
N ASP A 86 14.29 1.68 5.94
CA ASP A 86 14.24 0.30 6.45
C ASP A 86 13.60 0.19 7.84
N GLU A 87 13.94 1.08 8.76
CA GLU A 87 13.40 1.05 10.13
C GLU A 87 11.90 1.35 10.15
N ASP A 88 11.46 2.34 9.40
CA ASP A 88 10.04 2.64 9.24
C ASP A 88 9.30 1.44 8.64
N LEU A 89 9.90 0.78 7.65
CA LEU A 89 9.32 -0.40 7.02
C LEU A 89 9.20 -1.57 8.00
N ARG A 90 10.23 -1.84 8.80
CA ARG A 90 10.15 -2.85 9.86
C ARG A 90 9.06 -2.51 10.88
N SER A 91 8.93 -1.25 11.27
CA SER A 91 7.96 -0.81 12.28
C SER A 91 6.51 -0.99 11.85
N VAL A 92 6.21 -0.87 10.55
CA VAL A 92 4.84 -1.04 10.03
C VAL A 92 4.51 -2.47 9.63
N THR A 93 5.51 -3.35 9.52
CA THR A 93 5.31 -4.75 9.10
C THR A 93 5.41 -5.75 10.21
N LEU A 94 6.42 -5.62 11.08
CA LEU A 94 6.76 -6.59 12.12
C LEU A 94 6.15 -6.20 13.48
N GLY A 95 6.15 -7.14 14.42
CA GLY A 95 5.65 -6.92 15.77
C GLY A 95 4.13 -7.03 15.90
N ALA A 96 3.65 -6.84 17.12
CA ALA A 96 2.25 -7.08 17.49
C ALA A 96 1.25 -6.17 16.76
N ASP A 97 1.65 -4.93 16.46
CA ASP A 97 0.83 -3.92 15.78
C ASP A 97 1.20 -3.74 14.30
N GLY A 98 2.15 -4.54 13.80
CA GLY A 98 2.56 -4.53 12.41
C GLY A 98 1.52 -5.16 11.47
N ALA A 99 1.61 -4.84 10.20
CA ALA A 99 0.66 -5.30 9.19
C ALA A 99 0.61 -6.83 9.09
N PHE A 100 1.74 -7.51 9.20
CA PHE A 100 1.79 -8.98 9.08
C PHE A 100 0.94 -9.69 10.13
N ALA A 101 0.83 -9.12 11.34
CA ALA A 101 -0.02 -9.66 12.40
C ALA A 101 -1.53 -9.53 12.10
N GLY A 102 -1.91 -8.62 11.23
CA GLY A 102 -3.31 -8.39 10.83
C GLY A 102 -3.71 -9.06 9.51
N MET A 103 -2.75 -9.52 8.73
CA MET A 103 -2.98 -10.10 7.41
C MET A 103 -3.41 -11.57 7.49
N ALA A 104 -4.38 -11.95 6.69
CA ALA A 104 -4.80 -13.34 6.55
C ALA A 104 -3.84 -14.11 5.62
N PRO A 105 -3.63 -15.43 5.85
CA PRO A 105 -2.84 -16.25 4.92
C PRO A 105 -3.34 -16.12 3.48
N GLY A 106 -2.40 -16.03 2.54
CA GLY A 106 -2.68 -15.82 1.12
C GLY A 106 -2.80 -14.38 0.70
N SER A 107 -2.94 -13.42 1.62
CA SER A 107 -2.91 -11.99 1.27
C SER A 107 -1.49 -11.53 0.91
N ILE A 108 -1.39 -10.38 0.24
CA ILE A 108 -0.16 -9.93 -0.40
C ILE A 108 0.26 -8.59 0.17
N PHE A 109 1.52 -8.47 0.59
CA PHE A 109 2.15 -7.21 0.96
C PHE A 109 2.99 -6.68 -0.19
N VAL A 110 2.78 -5.43 -0.58
CA VAL A 110 3.47 -4.76 -1.68
C VAL A 110 4.23 -3.56 -1.13
N ASP A 111 5.55 -3.62 -1.19
CA ASP A 111 6.42 -2.57 -0.66
C ASP A 111 6.95 -1.67 -1.76
N HIS A 112 6.54 -0.42 -1.74
CA HIS A 112 7.01 0.62 -2.65
C HIS A 112 8.13 1.48 -2.05
N THR A 113 8.54 1.20 -0.81
CA THR A 113 9.57 1.97 -0.12
C THR A 113 10.90 1.85 -0.85
N THR A 114 11.63 2.97 -0.97
CA THR A 114 13.03 2.93 -1.35
C THR A 114 13.83 2.43 -0.15
N ALA A 115 14.10 1.13 -0.12
CA ALA A 115 14.70 0.41 0.99
C ALA A 115 15.83 -0.49 0.53
N SER A 116 16.58 -1.09 1.48
CA SER A 116 17.67 -1.99 1.16
C SER A 116 17.17 -3.33 0.63
N ALA A 117 18.00 -3.99 -0.16
CA ALA A 117 17.75 -5.38 -0.56
C ALA A 117 17.76 -6.35 0.63
N GLU A 118 18.48 -6.00 1.69
CA GLU A 118 18.52 -6.77 2.94
C GLU A 118 17.15 -6.81 3.61
N VAL A 119 16.51 -5.65 3.83
CA VAL A 119 15.18 -5.60 4.44
C VAL A 119 14.12 -6.26 3.55
N ALA A 120 14.24 -6.13 2.23
CA ALA A 120 13.34 -6.81 1.30
C ALA A 120 13.39 -8.32 1.47
N ARG A 121 14.58 -8.91 1.58
CA ARG A 121 14.77 -10.35 1.82
C ARG A 121 14.27 -10.77 3.21
N GLU A 122 14.53 -9.95 4.22
CA GLU A 122 14.07 -10.18 5.60
C GLU A 122 12.54 -10.26 5.65
N LEU A 123 11.86 -9.29 5.05
CA LEU A 123 10.40 -9.23 5.05
C LEU A 123 9.76 -10.29 4.16
N TYR A 124 10.38 -10.63 3.04
CA TYR A 124 9.95 -11.76 2.21
C TYR A 124 9.94 -13.06 3.01
N ALA A 125 11.02 -13.34 3.73
CA ALA A 125 11.12 -14.53 4.57
C ALA A 125 10.10 -14.52 5.72
N ALA A 126 9.92 -13.38 6.40
CA ALA A 126 8.96 -13.23 7.47
C ALA A 126 7.51 -13.41 6.98
N ALA A 127 7.17 -12.85 5.82
CA ALA A 127 5.87 -13.01 5.19
C ALA A 127 5.60 -14.48 4.83
N LYS A 128 6.54 -15.15 4.19
CA LYS A 128 6.43 -16.58 3.84
C LYS A 128 6.20 -17.47 5.05
N ALA A 129 6.88 -17.21 6.16
CA ALA A 129 6.69 -17.97 7.42
C ALA A 129 5.26 -17.86 7.96
N LEU A 130 4.53 -16.82 7.62
CA LEU A 130 3.12 -16.58 8.01
C LEU A 130 2.12 -16.98 6.93
N GLY A 131 2.56 -17.57 5.83
CA GLY A 131 1.69 -17.89 4.68
C GLY A 131 1.26 -16.69 3.86
N LEU A 132 1.94 -15.55 4.01
CA LEU A 132 1.71 -14.34 3.23
C LEU A 132 2.57 -14.32 1.97
N GLN A 133 2.18 -13.51 1.00
CA GLN A 133 2.99 -13.21 -0.17
C GLN A 133 3.59 -11.81 -0.04
N PHE A 134 4.75 -11.58 -0.65
CA PHE A 134 5.48 -10.33 -0.59
C PHE A 134 6.00 -9.94 -1.96
N ILE A 135 5.75 -8.68 -2.35
CA ILE A 135 6.29 -8.08 -3.58
C ILE A 135 7.12 -6.85 -3.19
N ASP A 136 8.39 -6.86 -3.58
CA ASP A 136 9.23 -5.67 -3.56
C ASP A 136 8.96 -4.88 -4.84
N ALA A 137 8.47 -3.66 -4.71
CA ALA A 137 7.92 -2.89 -5.83
C ALA A 137 8.31 -1.40 -5.80
N PRO A 138 9.61 -1.08 -5.79
CA PRO A 138 10.05 0.30 -5.85
C PRO A 138 9.48 1.01 -7.09
N VAL A 139 9.28 2.32 -6.96
CA VAL A 139 8.65 3.15 -7.98
C VAL A 139 9.60 4.20 -8.51
N SER A 140 9.38 4.61 -9.75
CA SER A 140 10.09 5.72 -10.40
C SER A 140 9.08 6.67 -11.04
N GLY A 141 9.34 7.96 -10.95
CA GLY A 141 8.48 9.02 -11.51
C GLY A 141 8.28 10.21 -10.58
N GLY A 142 8.76 10.12 -9.33
CA GLY A 142 8.69 11.19 -8.35
C GLY A 142 7.28 11.60 -7.96
N GLN A 143 7.15 12.71 -7.26
CA GLN A 143 5.86 13.22 -6.77
C GLN A 143 4.88 13.46 -7.93
N ALA A 144 5.34 14.06 -9.03
CA ALA A 144 4.49 14.32 -10.19
C ALA A 144 3.94 13.01 -10.80
N GLY A 145 4.78 11.99 -10.91
CA GLY A 145 4.35 10.66 -11.35
C GLY A 145 3.28 10.07 -10.44
N ALA A 146 3.48 10.17 -9.12
CA ALA A 146 2.51 9.69 -8.14
C ALA A 146 1.17 10.45 -8.24
N GLN A 147 1.21 11.79 -8.34
CA GLN A 147 0.00 12.60 -8.46
C GLN A 147 -0.79 12.30 -9.73
N ASN A 148 -0.10 12.08 -10.84
CA ASN A 148 -0.71 11.86 -12.15
C ASN A 148 -1.04 10.38 -12.47
N GLY A 149 -0.71 9.45 -11.58
CA GLY A 149 -0.91 8.01 -11.83
C GLY A 149 -0.06 7.49 -12.98
N LEU A 150 1.19 7.96 -13.06
CA LEU A 150 2.14 7.67 -14.14
C LEU A 150 3.47 7.09 -13.61
N LEU A 151 3.42 6.44 -12.45
CA LEU A 151 4.60 5.79 -11.90
C LEU A 151 4.98 4.55 -12.71
N THR A 152 6.29 4.33 -12.82
CA THR A 152 6.81 3.02 -13.20
C THR A 152 7.01 2.21 -11.94
N VAL A 153 6.38 1.05 -11.84
CA VAL A 153 6.47 0.15 -10.69
C VAL A 153 7.30 -1.07 -11.08
N MET A 154 8.43 -1.26 -10.41
CA MET A 154 9.39 -2.34 -10.71
C MET A 154 9.19 -3.47 -9.70
N CYS A 155 8.48 -4.53 -10.08
CA CYS A 155 8.11 -5.60 -9.16
C CYS A 155 9.12 -6.74 -9.14
N GLY A 156 9.47 -7.17 -7.92
CA GLY A 156 10.22 -8.38 -7.65
C GLY A 156 9.49 -9.28 -6.66
N GLY A 157 9.32 -10.56 -7.01
CA GLY A 157 8.61 -11.53 -6.19
C GLY A 157 8.07 -12.69 -7.00
N ASP A 158 7.15 -13.46 -6.43
CA ASP A 158 6.57 -14.63 -7.08
C ASP A 158 5.52 -14.22 -8.13
N LEU A 159 5.51 -14.88 -9.27
CA LEU A 159 4.62 -14.54 -10.39
C LEU A 159 3.12 -14.57 -10.01
N PRO A 160 2.60 -15.56 -9.26
CA PRO A 160 1.19 -15.55 -8.87
C PRO A 160 0.80 -14.33 -8.02
N ALA A 161 1.69 -13.87 -7.14
CA ALA A 161 1.48 -12.65 -6.36
C ALA A 161 1.48 -11.41 -7.25
N PHE A 162 2.42 -11.31 -8.19
CA PHE A 162 2.48 -10.23 -9.18
C PHE A 162 1.19 -10.17 -10.00
N ASP A 163 0.73 -11.28 -10.53
CA ASP A 163 -0.49 -11.34 -11.35
C ASP A 163 -1.72 -10.88 -10.57
N ALA A 164 -1.81 -11.22 -9.29
CA ALA A 164 -2.92 -10.82 -8.43
C ALA A 164 -2.90 -9.32 -8.08
N VAL A 165 -1.71 -8.71 -7.96
CA VAL A 165 -1.52 -7.30 -7.60
C VAL A 165 -1.64 -6.36 -8.79
N GLN A 166 -1.20 -6.79 -9.97
CA GLN A 166 -1.08 -5.94 -11.15
C GLN A 166 -2.32 -5.11 -11.47
N PRO A 167 -3.55 -5.66 -11.48
CA PRO A 167 -4.74 -4.86 -11.80
C PRO A 167 -4.95 -3.66 -10.88
N ALA A 168 -4.70 -3.81 -9.57
CA ALA A 168 -4.81 -2.73 -8.61
C ALA A 168 -3.62 -1.75 -8.72
N ALA A 169 -2.41 -2.26 -8.86
CA ALA A 169 -1.20 -1.44 -8.95
C ALA A 169 -1.16 -0.57 -10.22
N MET A 170 -1.87 -0.92 -11.25
CA MET A 170 -2.00 -0.11 -12.46
C MET A 170 -2.76 1.20 -12.24
N ALA A 171 -3.34 1.43 -11.06
CA ALA A 171 -4.01 2.68 -10.72
C ALA A 171 -3.03 3.86 -10.55
N PHE A 172 -1.81 3.62 -10.14
CA PHE A 172 -0.82 4.67 -9.87
C PHE A 172 0.49 4.55 -10.64
#